data_d1b6642bcf6a190990afeb4261e6c8f5
#
_entry.id   d1b6642bcf6a190990afeb4261e6c8f5
#
_cell.length_a   1.000
_cell.length_b   1.000
_cell.length_c   1.000
_cell.angle_alpha   90.00
_cell.angle_beta   90.00
_cell.angle_gamma   90.00
#
_symmetry.space_group_name_H-M   'P 1'
#
loop_
_entity.id
_entity.type
_entity.pdbx_description
1 polymer ?
#
loop_
_entity_poly.entity_id
_entity_poly.type
_entity_poly.pdbx_seq_one_letter_code
_entity_poly.pdbx_strand_id
1 'polypeptide(L)'
;MGRNAEAYVDDIVVKTREEHTLMEDLEETFANLRKVNIKLNPAKCVFGVPSGKLLGFLVSHRGIEANPDKIKAIEEMQPPRRLKDMQRLAGCMASLGRFISKFGDRALPFFKIMKRSGTFKWTPEADKAFEDLKKYLASPPVMVAPRPGEHLKL
;
A
#
# COMPACT_ATOMS: atom_id res chain seq x y z
N MET A 1 6.00 -2.39 -25.05
CA MET A 1 5.50 -2.08 -23.69
C MET A 1 4.37 -1.08 -23.82
N GLY A 2 3.36 -1.13 -22.98
CA GLY A 2 2.25 -0.16 -22.95
C GLY A 2 0.87 -0.70 -23.30
N ARG A 3 0.75 -1.92 -23.85
CA ARG A 3 -0.56 -2.55 -24.08
C ARG A 3 -0.96 -3.49 -22.95
N ASN A 4 -0.10 -4.45 -22.60
CA ASN A 4 -0.38 -5.52 -21.65
C ASN A 4 0.59 -5.53 -20.47
N ALA A 5 1.72 -4.80 -20.53
CA ALA A 5 2.74 -4.79 -19.50
C ALA A 5 3.06 -3.36 -19.05
N GLU A 6 3.13 -3.17 -17.76
CA GLU A 6 3.59 -1.97 -17.08
C GLU A 6 4.88 -2.29 -16.34
N ALA A 7 5.84 -1.38 -16.38
CA ALA A 7 7.11 -1.52 -15.68
C ALA A 7 7.37 -0.32 -14.78
N TYR A 8 7.81 -0.55 -13.56
CA TYR A 8 8.23 0.48 -12.65
C TYR A 8 9.52 0.05 -11.95
N VAL A 9 10.62 0.68 -12.33
CA VAL A 9 11.97 0.34 -11.90
C VAL A 9 12.25 -1.16 -12.15
N ASP A 10 12.25 -1.98 -11.10
CA ASP A 10 12.54 -3.43 -11.17
C ASP A 10 11.27 -4.29 -11.23
N ASP A 11 10.10 -3.71 -10.97
CA ASP A 11 8.84 -4.44 -10.95
C ASP A 11 8.14 -4.39 -12.32
N ILE A 12 7.74 -5.56 -12.83
CA ILE A 12 7.00 -5.70 -14.10
C ILE A 12 5.68 -6.39 -13.80
N VAL A 13 4.59 -5.76 -14.24
CA VAL A 13 3.24 -6.32 -14.14
C VAL A 13 2.70 -6.58 -15.53
N VAL A 14 2.29 -7.80 -15.77
CA VAL A 14 1.54 -8.18 -16.97
C VAL A 14 0.08 -8.29 -16.57
N LYS A 15 -0.77 -7.55 -17.25
CA LYS A 15 -2.22 -7.54 -17.04
C LYS A 15 -2.92 -8.01 -18.29
N THR A 16 -3.88 -8.89 -18.13
CA THR A 16 -4.77 -9.32 -19.20
C THR A 16 -6.22 -9.04 -18.84
N ARG A 17 -7.07 -8.85 -19.85
CA ARG A 17 -8.51 -8.65 -19.63
C ARG A 17 -9.27 -9.96 -19.59
N GLU A 18 -8.79 -10.93 -20.35
CA GLU A 18 -9.46 -12.21 -20.54
C GLU A 18 -8.48 -13.34 -20.24
N GLU A 19 -8.90 -14.31 -19.46
CA GLU A 19 -8.05 -15.39 -18.96
C GLU A 19 -7.32 -16.14 -20.09
N HIS A 20 -8.00 -16.36 -21.20
CA HIS A 20 -7.43 -17.10 -22.33
C HIS A 20 -6.31 -16.36 -23.08
N THR A 21 -6.21 -15.02 -22.95
CA THR A 21 -5.14 -14.24 -23.59
C THR A 21 -3.89 -14.12 -22.73
N LEU A 22 -3.91 -14.62 -21.50
CA LEU A 22 -2.79 -14.48 -20.55
C LEU A 22 -1.50 -15.09 -21.11
N MET A 23 -1.59 -16.25 -21.75
CA MET A 23 -0.39 -16.93 -22.30
C MET A 23 0.25 -16.12 -23.44
N GLU A 24 -0.56 -15.57 -24.35
CA GLU A 24 -0.09 -14.73 -25.43
C GLU A 24 0.57 -13.45 -24.93
N ASP A 25 -0.05 -12.78 -23.93
CA ASP A 25 0.47 -11.59 -23.30
C ASP A 25 1.81 -11.85 -22.58
N LEU A 26 1.96 -13.01 -21.94
CA LEU A 26 3.19 -13.46 -21.30
C LEU A 26 4.28 -13.76 -22.34
N GLU A 27 3.95 -14.46 -23.42
CA GLU A 27 4.90 -14.76 -24.52
C GLU A 27 5.44 -13.50 -25.16
N GLU A 28 4.56 -12.53 -25.46
CA GLU A 28 4.97 -11.22 -25.99
C GLU A 28 5.91 -10.50 -25.01
N THR A 29 5.54 -10.49 -23.71
CA THR A 29 6.34 -9.86 -22.67
C THR A 29 7.71 -10.50 -22.57
N PHE A 30 7.79 -11.83 -22.49
CA PHE A 30 9.06 -12.53 -22.39
C PHE A 30 9.93 -12.38 -23.65
N ALA A 31 9.32 -12.34 -24.83
CA ALA A 31 10.04 -12.06 -26.07
C ALA A 31 10.70 -10.65 -26.04
N ASN A 32 9.97 -9.66 -25.54
CA ASN A 32 10.49 -8.29 -25.41
C ASN A 32 11.60 -8.19 -24.34
N LEU A 33 11.47 -8.86 -23.20
CA LEU A 33 12.51 -8.90 -22.16
C LEU A 33 13.79 -9.57 -22.66
N ARG A 34 13.69 -10.64 -23.46
CA ARG A 34 14.86 -11.30 -24.10
C ARG A 34 15.60 -10.37 -25.07
N LYS A 35 14.88 -9.56 -25.85
CA LYS A 35 15.51 -8.59 -26.78
C LYS A 35 16.42 -7.59 -26.07
N VAL A 36 16.10 -7.23 -24.82
CA VAL A 36 16.89 -6.28 -24.00
C VAL A 36 17.72 -6.96 -22.94
N ASN A 37 17.87 -8.28 -22.99
CA ASN A 37 18.67 -9.10 -22.06
C ASN A 37 18.27 -8.95 -20.58
N ILE A 38 17.01 -8.63 -20.28
CA ILE A 38 16.53 -8.61 -18.90
C ILE A 38 16.29 -10.03 -18.43
N LYS A 39 16.86 -10.36 -17.26
CA LYS A 39 16.68 -11.65 -16.59
C LYS A 39 15.68 -11.51 -15.44
N LEU A 40 14.73 -12.42 -15.37
CA LEU A 40 13.77 -12.51 -14.28
C LEU A 40 14.24 -13.49 -13.21
N ASN A 41 13.85 -13.25 -11.96
CA ASN A 41 14.05 -14.20 -10.87
C ASN A 41 12.76 -15.02 -10.69
N PRO A 42 12.72 -16.32 -11.10
CA PRO A 42 11.50 -17.12 -11.03
C PRO A 42 10.92 -17.26 -9.61
N ALA A 43 11.79 -17.26 -8.59
CA ALA A 43 11.36 -17.37 -7.20
C ALA A 43 10.58 -16.14 -6.68
N LYS A 44 10.67 -15.01 -7.41
CA LYS A 44 9.92 -13.77 -7.10
C LYS A 44 8.75 -13.53 -8.05
N CYS A 45 8.62 -14.34 -9.09
CA CYS A 45 7.53 -14.21 -10.05
C CYS A 45 6.28 -14.91 -9.53
N VAL A 46 5.13 -14.27 -9.75
CA VAL A 46 3.81 -14.83 -9.42
C VAL A 46 2.93 -14.71 -10.67
N PHE A 47 2.27 -15.79 -11.05
CA PHE A 47 1.48 -15.87 -12.28
C PHE A 47 0.04 -16.30 -11.99
N GLY A 48 -0.90 -15.88 -12.83
CA GLY A 48 -2.29 -16.35 -12.79
C GLY A 48 -3.02 -16.01 -11.49
N VAL A 49 -2.73 -14.87 -10.87
CA VAL A 49 -3.35 -14.44 -9.61
C VAL A 49 -4.35 -13.31 -9.86
N PRO A 50 -5.48 -13.26 -9.14
CA PRO A 50 -6.47 -12.20 -9.26
C PRO A 50 -6.01 -10.88 -8.65
N SER A 51 -4.97 -10.91 -7.82
CA SER A 51 -4.36 -9.74 -7.18
C SER A 51 -2.88 -9.98 -6.89
N GLY A 52 -2.09 -8.92 -6.87
CA GLY A 52 -0.66 -8.99 -6.61
C GLY A 52 -0.15 -7.81 -5.80
N LYS A 53 0.95 -8.02 -5.07
CA LYS A 53 1.66 -6.93 -4.38
C LYS A 53 2.55 -6.19 -5.38
N LEU A 54 2.31 -4.87 -5.53
CA LEU A 54 3.08 -3.98 -6.39
C LEU A 54 3.38 -2.70 -5.63
N LEU A 55 4.65 -2.27 -5.59
CA LEU A 55 5.09 -1.03 -4.93
C LEU A 55 4.60 -0.90 -3.47
N GLY A 56 4.44 -2.03 -2.78
CA GLY A 56 3.98 -2.05 -1.40
C GLY A 56 2.45 -1.92 -1.21
N PHE A 57 1.69 -1.97 -2.29
CA PHE A 57 0.21 -2.00 -2.32
C PHE A 57 -0.30 -3.35 -2.81
N LEU A 58 -1.55 -3.66 -2.52
CA LEU A 58 -2.26 -4.76 -3.15
C LEU A 58 -3.04 -4.20 -4.35
N VAL A 59 -2.75 -4.71 -5.55
CA VAL A 59 -3.46 -4.34 -6.77
C VAL A 59 -4.38 -5.47 -7.17
N SER A 60 -5.65 -5.17 -7.35
CA SER A 60 -6.71 -6.12 -7.74
C SER A 60 -7.61 -5.52 -8.82
N HIS A 61 -8.60 -6.29 -9.29
CA HIS A 61 -9.63 -5.78 -10.20
C HIS A 61 -10.47 -4.64 -9.56
N ARG A 62 -10.53 -4.57 -8.22
CA ARG A 62 -11.25 -3.51 -7.50
C ARG A 62 -10.49 -2.18 -7.49
N GLY A 63 -9.17 -2.23 -7.70
CA GLY A 63 -8.30 -1.08 -7.65
C GLY A 63 -7.05 -1.33 -6.81
N ILE A 64 -6.53 -0.26 -6.20
CA ILE A 64 -5.36 -0.29 -5.33
C ILE A 64 -5.82 -0.30 -3.88
N GLU A 65 -5.39 -1.31 -3.15
CA GLU A 65 -5.75 -1.56 -1.76
C GLU A 65 -4.53 -1.42 -0.85
N ALA A 66 -4.78 -1.10 0.41
CA ALA A 66 -3.73 -1.08 1.42
C ALA A 66 -3.17 -2.50 1.61
N ASN A 67 -1.85 -2.60 1.79
CA ASN A 67 -1.22 -3.89 2.06
C ASN A 67 -1.73 -4.46 3.40
N PRO A 68 -2.36 -5.64 3.41
CA PRO A 68 -2.94 -6.23 4.62
C PRO A 68 -1.90 -6.50 5.72
N ASP A 69 -0.65 -6.81 5.37
CA ASP A 69 0.41 -7.01 6.35
C ASP A 69 0.71 -5.72 7.13
N LYS A 70 0.60 -4.56 6.47
CA LYS A 70 0.81 -3.24 7.11
C LYS A 70 -0.35 -2.86 8.02
N ILE A 71 -1.57 -3.20 7.62
CA ILE A 71 -2.78 -3.00 8.44
C ILE A 71 -2.66 -3.86 9.68
N LYS A 72 -2.41 -5.15 9.52
CA LYS A 72 -2.24 -6.11 10.61
C LYS A 72 -1.16 -5.67 11.60
N ALA A 73 -0.06 -5.11 11.12
CA ALA A 73 1.00 -4.59 11.98
C ALA A 73 0.53 -3.48 12.93
N ILE A 74 -0.45 -2.65 12.53
CA ILE A 74 -1.06 -1.64 13.41
C ILE A 74 -2.13 -2.26 14.31
N GLU A 75 -2.97 -3.17 13.78
CA GLU A 75 -4.03 -3.83 14.54
C GLU A 75 -3.48 -4.62 15.73
N GLU A 76 -2.39 -5.36 15.52
CA GLU A 76 -1.72 -6.15 16.55
C GLU A 76 -0.82 -5.31 17.49
N MET A 77 -0.57 -4.03 17.14
CA MET A 77 0.30 -3.18 17.92
C MET A 77 -0.36 -2.80 19.25
N GLN A 78 0.40 -2.95 20.34
CA GLN A 78 0.01 -2.42 21.66
C GLN A 78 0.23 -0.90 21.69
N PRO A 79 -0.49 -0.16 22.56
CA PRO A 79 -0.25 1.26 22.77
C PRO A 79 1.24 1.54 23.02
N PRO A 80 1.86 2.50 22.31
CA PRO A 80 3.27 2.84 22.47
C PRO A 80 3.63 3.19 23.91
N ARG A 81 4.70 2.58 24.43
CA ARG A 81 5.20 2.83 25.80
C ARG A 81 6.46 3.71 25.82
N ARG A 82 7.10 3.91 24.68
CA ARG A 82 8.34 4.68 24.50
C ARG A 82 8.38 5.32 23.12
N LEU A 83 9.27 6.30 22.96
CA LEU A 83 9.42 7.06 21.72
C LEU A 83 9.66 6.14 20.50
N LYS A 84 10.46 5.07 20.66
CA LYS A 84 10.74 4.12 19.56
C LYS A 84 9.48 3.41 19.06
N ASP A 85 8.58 3.05 19.96
CA ASP A 85 7.31 2.40 19.59
C ASP A 85 6.41 3.41 18.84
N MET A 86 6.43 4.68 19.27
CA MET A 86 5.71 5.76 18.59
C MET A 86 6.26 6.03 17.19
N GLN A 87 7.58 6.02 17.03
CA GLN A 87 8.22 6.16 15.70
C GLN A 87 7.84 4.99 14.78
N ARG A 88 7.75 3.77 15.32
CA ARG A 88 7.28 2.60 14.58
C ARG A 88 5.83 2.79 14.12
N LEU A 89 4.94 3.22 15.01
CA LEU A 89 3.55 3.52 14.65
C LEU A 89 3.48 4.59 13.56
N ALA A 90 4.22 5.69 13.71
CA ALA A 90 4.27 6.76 12.73
C ALA A 90 4.75 6.27 11.35
N GLY A 91 5.77 5.41 11.31
CA GLY A 91 6.26 4.77 10.08
C GLY A 91 5.21 3.87 9.41
N CYS A 92 4.51 3.04 10.20
CA CYS A 92 3.41 2.22 9.70
C CYS A 92 2.28 3.10 9.14
N MET A 93 1.88 4.13 9.85
CA MET A 93 0.86 5.09 9.40
C MET A 93 1.27 5.80 8.11
N ALA A 94 2.52 6.29 8.02
CA ALA A 94 3.04 6.96 6.82
C ALA A 94 2.97 6.05 5.59
N SER A 95 3.28 4.76 5.76
CA SER A 95 3.20 3.77 4.67
C SER A 95 1.76 3.48 4.20
N LEU A 96 0.76 3.80 5.02
CA LEU A 96 -0.67 3.67 4.73
C LEU A 96 -1.33 5.04 4.44
N GLY A 97 -0.55 6.13 4.41
CA GLY A 97 -1.07 7.49 4.36
C GLY A 97 -2.05 7.79 3.24
N ARG A 98 -1.90 7.13 2.09
CA ARG A 98 -2.82 7.27 0.94
C ARG A 98 -4.23 6.70 1.21
N PHE A 99 -4.33 5.75 2.15
CA PHE A 99 -5.60 5.10 2.52
C PHE A 99 -6.20 5.68 3.80
N ILE A 100 -5.50 6.58 4.48
CA ILE A 100 -5.99 7.24 5.69
C ILE A 100 -6.50 8.62 5.32
N SER A 101 -7.83 8.76 5.22
CA SER A 101 -8.45 10.06 4.99
C SER A 101 -8.13 11.01 6.16
N LYS A 102 -7.91 12.30 5.86
CA LYS A 102 -7.54 13.32 6.85
C LYS A 102 -6.34 12.88 7.70
N PHE A 103 -5.31 12.33 7.05
CA PHE A 103 -4.13 11.77 7.70
C PHE A 103 -3.52 12.74 8.74
N GLY A 104 -3.39 14.03 8.39
CA GLY A 104 -2.84 15.05 9.29
C GLY A 104 -3.61 15.17 10.59
N ASP A 105 -4.95 15.22 10.52
CA ASP A 105 -5.81 15.35 11.70
C ASP A 105 -5.74 14.11 12.59
N ARG A 106 -5.80 12.91 11.96
CA ARG A 106 -5.72 11.63 12.69
C ARG A 106 -4.36 11.38 13.32
N ALA A 107 -3.29 11.85 12.69
CA ALA A 107 -1.92 11.70 13.17
C ALA A 107 -1.50 12.78 14.18
N LEU A 108 -2.23 13.88 14.27
CA LEU A 108 -1.88 15.04 15.11
C LEU A 108 -1.62 14.67 16.59
N PRO A 109 -2.45 13.84 17.28
CA PRO A 109 -2.20 13.46 18.67
C PRO A 109 -0.84 12.76 18.84
N PHE A 110 -0.45 11.95 17.89
CA PHE A 110 0.81 11.20 17.90
C PHE A 110 2.00 12.11 17.65
N PHE A 111 1.90 13.03 16.70
CA PHE A 111 2.95 14.02 16.43
C PHE A 111 3.17 14.99 17.61
N LYS A 112 2.11 15.36 18.34
CA LYS A 112 2.23 16.15 19.56
C LYS A 112 3.10 15.45 20.62
N ILE A 113 2.95 14.13 20.77
CA ILE A 113 3.77 13.34 21.71
C ILE A 113 5.24 13.30 21.25
N MET A 114 5.50 13.10 19.96
CA MET A 114 6.86 13.03 19.41
C MET A 114 7.61 14.35 19.48
N LYS A 115 6.90 15.48 19.39
CA LYS A 115 7.52 16.83 19.46
C LYS A 115 7.89 17.25 20.88
N ARG A 116 7.35 16.61 21.91
CA ARG A 116 7.67 17.01 23.30
C ARG A 116 9.08 16.59 23.63
N SER A 117 9.92 17.56 24.00
CA SER A 117 11.21 17.31 24.65
C SER A 117 10.97 16.85 26.08
N GLY A 118 11.54 15.71 26.48
CA GLY A 118 11.42 15.16 27.82
C GLY A 118 10.96 13.72 27.84
N THR A 119 10.36 13.30 28.96
CA THR A 119 9.92 11.92 29.16
C THR A 119 8.72 11.60 28.27
N PHE A 120 8.78 10.49 27.54
CA PHE A 120 7.67 9.97 26.75
C PHE A 120 6.45 9.72 27.64
N LYS A 121 5.31 10.28 27.26
CA LYS A 121 4.04 10.09 27.95
C LYS A 121 2.93 9.82 26.95
N TRP A 122 2.36 8.64 26.99
CA TRP A 122 1.15 8.30 26.25
C TRP A 122 -0.06 9.00 26.89
N THR A 123 -0.90 9.64 26.09
CA THR A 123 -2.01 10.46 26.60
C THR A 123 -3.37 9.81 26.27
N PRO A 124 -4.42 10.09 27.05
CA PRO A 124 -5.78 9.59 26.73
C PRO A 124 -6.26 10.05 25.34
N GLU A 125 -5.86 11.25 24.88
CA GLU A 125 -6.15 11.75 23.52
C GLU A 125 -5.51 10.84 22.46
N ALA A 126 -4.25 10.42 22.67
CA ALA A 126 -3.56 9.51 21.78
C ALA A 126 -4.13 8.10 21.82
N ASP A 127 -4.56 7.64 22.98
CA ASP A 127 -5.18 6.33 23.15
C ASP A 127 -6.48 6.23 22.35
N LYS A 128 -7.35 7.22 22.51
CA LYS A 128 -8.57 7.33 21.69
C LYS A 128 -8.27 7.39 20.18
N ALA A 129 -7.30 8.22 19.78
CA ALA A 129 -6.91 8.33 18.38
C ALA A 129 -6.36 7.01 17.82
N PHE A 130 -5.67 6.22 18.64
CA PHE A 130 -5.14 4.91 18.26
C PHE A 130 -6.24 3.89 18.06
N GLU A 131 -7.23 3.83 18.95
CA GLU A 131 -8.41 2.98 18.79
C GLU A 131 -9.24 3.37 17.56
N ASP A 132 -9.45 4.67 17.33
CA ASP A 132 -10.17 5.19 16.17
C ASP A 132 -9.41 4.86 14.86
N LEU A 133 -8.07 4.90 14.88
CA LEU A 133 -7.25 4.48 13.75
C LEU A 133 -7.40 2.99 13.44
N LYS A 134 -7.35 2.12 14.47
CA LYS A 134 -7.56 0.67 14.29
C LYS A 134 -8.93 0.36 13.70
N LYS A 135 -9.99 0.99 14.24
CA LYS A 135 -11.36 0.85 13.70
C LYS A 135 -11.45 1.29 12.25
N TYR A 136 -10.80 2.40 11.90
CA TYR A 136 -10.77 2.90 10.53
C TYR A 136 -10.05 1.92 9.58
N LEU A 137 -8.93 1.35 10.01
CA LEU A 137 -8.13 0.42 9.21
C LEU A 137 -8.75 -0.97 9.08
N ALA A 138 -9.72 -1.33 9.91
CA ALA A 138 -10.49 -2.57 9.75
C ALA A 138 -11.28 -2.61 8.42
N SER A 139 -11.59 -1.43 7.82
CA SER A 139 -12.23 -1.33 6.51
C SER A 139 -11.64 -0.15 5.72
N PRO A 140 -10.40 -0.28 5.22
CA PRO A 140 -9.74 0.81 4.52
C PRO A 140 -10.38 1.05 3.15
N PRO A 141 -10.36 2.30 2.65
CA PRO A 141 -10.87 2.60 1.33
C PRO A 141 -10.02 1.94 0.25
N VAL A 142 -10.66 1.56 -0.85
CA VAL A 142 -10.00 1.12 -2.09
C VAL A 142 -9.84 2.34 -3.00
N MET A 143 -8.63 2.55 -3.54
CA MET A 143 -8.41 3.59 -4.54
C MET A 143 -8.74 3.03 -5.92
N VAL A 144 -9.67 3.66 -6.59
CA VAL A 144 -10.08 3.31 -7.96
C VAL A 144 -9.56 4.35 -8.96
N ALA A 145 -9.37 3.94 -10.20
CA ALA A 145 -9.05 4.89 -11.26
C ALA A 145 -10.24 5.84 -11.50
N PRO A 146 -9.98 7.12 -11.78
CA PRO A 146 -11.05 8.06 -12.13
C PRO A 146 -11.76 7.61 -13.41
N ARG A 147 -13.05 7.87 -13.49
CA ARG A 147 -13.83 7.58 -14.70
C ARG A 147 -13.49 8.59 -15.79
N PRO A 148 -13.57 8.20 -17.07
CA PRO A 148 -13.43 9.15 -18.16
C PRO A 148 -14.38 10.34 -18.01
N GLY A 149 -13.85 11.58 -18.04
CA GLY A 149 -14.62 12.81 -17.86
C GLY A 149 -14.89 13.19 -16.39
N GLU A 150 -14.45 12.43 -15.41
CA GLU A 150 -14.55 12.79 -14.01
C GLU A 150 -13.60 13.93 -13.65
N HIS A 151 -14.13 15.00 -13.04
CA HIS A 151 -13.32 16.11 -12.56
C HIS A 151 -12.60 15.73 -11.25
N LEU A 152 -11.27 15.71 -11.29
CA LEU A 152 -10.46 15.53 -10.10
C LEU A 152 -10.41 16.84 -9.31
N LYS A 153 -10.67 16.75 -8.01
CA LYS A 153 -10.49 17.87 -7.08
C LYS A 153 -9.18 17.64 -6.32
N LEU A 154 -8.34 18.66 -6.30
CA LEU A 154 -7.12 18.73 -5.50
C LEU A 154 -7.44 19.18 -4.07
#